data_f4375f8acef3fb29ef29f4a9f7ff3417
#
_entry.id   f4375f8acef3fb29ef29f4a9f7ff3417
#
_cell.length_a   1.000
_cell.length_b   1.000
_cell.length_c   1.000
_cell.angle_alpha   90.00
_cell.angle_beta   90.00
_cell.angle_gamma   90.00
#
_symmetry.space_group_name_H-M   'P 1'
#
loop_
_entity.id
_entity.type
_entity.pdbx_description
1 polymer ?
#
loop_
_entity_poly.entity_id
_entity_poly.type
_entity_poly.pdbx_seq_one_letter_code
_entity_poly.pdbx_strand_id
1 'polypeptide(L)'
;LDGEKKIRLARATKERFLSDRISGRWNAYEKTLLELSPQEILDRSEELAAVRTCRDALLRDMDLYSDEQLTFLLSLFDPVDQLWEFWSREQEADRTEQMTCAMNALQKEIQEGQKLETPNQGGMTMK
;
A
#
# COMPACT_ATOMS: atom_id res chain seq x y z
N LEU A 1 17.47 -5.71 -35.70
CA LEU A 1 17.66 -4.34 -35.25
C LEU A 1 16.39 -3.53 -35.32
N ASP A 2 15.75 -3.54 -36.50
CA ASP A 2 14.49 -2.83 -36.64
C ASP A 2 13.40 -3.41 -35.74
N GLY A 3 13.42 -4.73 -35.58
CA GLY A 3 12.48 -5.39 -34.68
C GLY A 3 12.67 -4.99 -33.24
N GLU A 4 13.93 -4.96 -32.78
CA GLU A 4 14.25 -4.53 -31.44
C GLU A 4 13.89 -3.08 -31.18
N LYS A 5 14.15 -2.23 -32.17
CA LYS A 5 13.81 -0.82 -32.07
C LYS A 5 12.31 -0.63 -31.95
N LYS A 6 11.54 -1.37 -32.78
CA LYS A 6 10.08 -1.32 -32.73
C LYS A 6 9.54 -1.79 -31.38
N ILE A 7 10.12 -2.86 -30.85
CA ILE A 7 9.72 -3.39 -29.54
C ILE A 7 9.98 -2.35 -28.45
N ARG A 8 11.14 -1.70 -28.49
CA ARG A 8 11.47 -0.67 -27.51
C ARG A 8 10.54 0.53 -27.59
N LEU A 9 10.22 0.95 -28.83
CA LEU A 9 9.29 2.06 -29.02
C LEU A 9 7.88 1.71 -28.56
N ALA A 10 7.44 0.49 -28.83
CA ALA A 10 6.13 0.04 -28.38
C ALA A 10 6.06 0.00 -26.85
N ARG A 11 7.13 -0.48 -26.21
CA ARG A 11 7.21 -0.50 -24.76
C ARG A 11 7.22 0.90 -24.17
N ALA A 12 8.03 1.79 -24.72
CA ALA A 12 8.10 3.18 -24.27
C ALA A 12 6.74 3.86 -24.41
N THR A 13 6.01 3.57 -25.48
CA THR A 13 4.68 4.11 -25.69
C THR A 13 3.70 3.59 -24.64
N LYS A 14 3.77 2.30 -24.32
CA LYS A 14 2.93 1.71 -23.28
C LYS A 14 3.21 2.32 -21.90
N GLU A 15 4.50 2.47 -21.58
CA GLU A 15 4.89 3.10 -20.31
C GLU A 15 4.37 4.52 -20.20
N ARG A 16 4.47 5.26 -21.29
CA ARG A 16 3.99 6.63 -21.34
C ARG A 16 2.48 6.71 -21.17
N PHE A 17 1.73 5.88 -21.89
CA PHE A 17 0.28 5.86 -21.79
C PHE A 17 -0.16 5.47 -20.37
N LEU A 18 0.53 4.49 -19.79
CA LEU A 18 0.21 4.06 -18.42
C LEU A 18 0.52 5.17 -17.42
N SER A 19 1.67 5.81 -17.55
CA SER A 19 2.07 6.94 -16.71
C SER A 19 1.05 8.08 -16.79
N ASP A 20 0.63 8.42 -18.01
CA ASP A 20 -0.36 9.47 -18.22
C ASP A 20 -1.70 9.12 -17.60
N ARG A 21 -2.11 7.86 -17.73
CA ARG A 21 -3.37 7.41 -17.13
C ARG A 21 -3.30 7.44 -15.61
N ILE A 22 -2.23 6.95 -15.03
CA ILE A 22 -2.03 6.96 -13.58
C ILE A 22 -2.08 8.40 -13.06
N SER A 23 -1.37 9.30 -13.72
CA SER A 23 -1.33 10.71 -13.32
C SER A 23 -2.68 11.38 -13.48
N GLY A 24 -3.38 11.09 -14.58
CA GLY A 24 -4.70 11.65 -14.82
C GLY A 24 -5.73 11.18 -13.80
N ARG A 25 -5.70 9.89 -13.46
CA ARG A 25 -6.61 9.34 -12.46
C ARG A 25 -6.28 9.86 -11.06
N TRP A 26 -5.00 10.01 -10.76
CA TRP A 26 -4.59 10.61 -9.51
C TRP A 26 -5.09 12.06 -9.38
N ASN A 27 -4.96 12.85 -10.44
CA ASN A 27 -5.43 14.24 -10.43
C ASN A 27 -6.94 14.30 -10.20
N ALA A 28 -7.69 13.39 -10.80
CA ALA A 28 -9.14 13.32 -10.60
C ALA A 28 -9.49 12.95 -9.15
N TYR A 29 -8.76 12.01 -8.58
CA TYR A 29 -8.93 11.59 -7.18
C TYR A 29 -8.61 12.73 -6.23
N GLU A 30 -7.49 13.40 -6.44
CA GLU A 30 -7.07 14.55 -5.62
C GLU A 30 -8.10 15.67 -5.64
N LYS A 31 -8.65 15.92 -6.83
CA LYS A 31 -9.69 16.93 -6.99
C LYS A 31 -10.92 16.58 -6.16
N THR A 32 -11.30 15.31 -6.15
CA THR A 32 -12.42 14.83 -5.33
C THR A 32 -12.14 15.05 -3.84
N LEU A 33 -10.91 14.78 -3.40
CA LEU A 33 -10.51 14.98 -2.00
C LEU A 33 -10.60 16.43 -1.57
N LEU A 34 -10.24 17.35 -2.47
CA LEU A 34 -10.28 18.78 -2.15
C LEU A 34 -11.69 19.32 -1.95
N GLU A 35 -12.70 18.58 -2.39
CA GLU A 35 -14.09 18.95 -2.19
C GLU A 35 -14.64 18.44 -0.85
N LEU A 36 -13.87 17.63 -0.13
CA LEU A 36 -14.31 17.05 1.13
C LEU A 36 -13.99 17.99 2.30
N SER A 37 -14.73 17.82 3.39
CA SER A 37 -14.42 18.52 4.63
C SER A 37 -13.13 17.93 5.24
N PRO A 38 -12.46 18.69 6.15
CA PRO A 38 -11.29 18.14 6.84
C PRO A 38 -11.55 16.84 7.57
N GLN A 39 -12.74 16.69 8.16
CA GLN A 39 -13.08 15.46 8.86
C GLN A 39 -13.21 14.29 7.90
N GLU A 40 -13.82 14.50 6.76
CA GLU A 40 -13.96 13.47 5.74
C GLU A 40 -12.61 13.05 5.18
N ILE A 41 -11.67 13.99 5.04
CA ILE A 41 -10.32 13.69 4.59
C ILE A 41 -9.60 12.84 5.64
N LEU A 42 -9.76 13.18 6.92
CA LEU A 42 -9.18 12.39 8.00
C LEU A 42 -9.73 10.96 8.01
N ASP A 43 -11.04 10.82 7.79
CA ASP A 43 -11.66 9.51 7.76
C ASP A 43 -11.13 8.65 6.61
N ARG A 44 -10.62 9.27 5.56
CA ARG A 44 -10.06 8.58 4.40
C ARG A 44 -8.54 8.56 4.38
N SER A 45 -7.90 8.97 5.47
CA SER A 45 -6.44 9.11 5.49
C SER A 45 -5.70 7.80 5.21
N GLU A 46 -6.20 6.67 5.70
CA GLU A 46 -5.61 5.36 5.43
C GLU A 46 -5.71 5.00 3.96
N GLU A 47 -6.90 5.20 3.38
CA GLU A 47 -7.12 4.96 1.96
C GLU A 47 -6.19 5.85 1.13
N LEU A 48 -6.12 7.13 1.46
CA LEU A 48 -5.28 8.08 0.75
C LEU A 48 -3.82 7.65 0.78
N ALA A 49 -3.33 7.26 1.94
CA ALA A 49 -1.95 6.80 2.08
C ALA A 49 -1.68 5.55 1.24
N ALA A 50 -2.61 4.60 1.25
CA ALA A 50 -2.48 3.35 0.49
C ALA A 50 -2.54 3.60 -1.02
N VAL A 51 -3.46 4.43 -1.46
CA VAL A 51 -3.58 4.80 -2.88
C VAL A 51 -2.31 5.50 -3.37
N ARG A 52 -1.80 6.41 -2.57
CA ARG A 52 -0.57 7.12 -2.90
C ARG A 52 0.63 6.17 -2.99
N THR A 53 0.74 5.24 -2.05
CA THR A 53 1.81 4.24 -2.05
C THR A 53 1.72 3.37 -3.31
N CYS A 54 0.52 2.94 -3.67
CA CYS A 54 0.30 2.13 -4.86
C CYS A 54 0.67 2.90 -6.13
N ARG A 55 0.25 4.16 -6.23
CA ARG A 55 0.60 5.02 -7.35
C ARG A 55 2.12 5.15 -7.49
N ASP A 56 2.79 5.47 -6.38
CA ASP A 56 4.23 5.69 -6.38
C ASP A 56 4.99 4.42 -6.76
N ALA A 57 4.54 3.27 -6.26
CA ALA A 57 5.15 1.99 -6.58
C ALA A 57 5.00 1.66 -8.07
N LEU A 58 3.80 1.87 -8.63
CA LEU A 58 3.57 1.62 -10.05
C LEU A 58 4.45 2.48 -10.94
N LEU A 59 4.58 3.76 -10.60
CA LEU A 59 5.41 4.68 -11.39
C LEU A 59 6.90 4.39 -11.23
N ARG A 60 7.31 4.07 -10.01
CA ARG A 60 8.72 3.81 -9.72
C ARG A 60 9.23 2.55 -10.39
N ASP A 61 8.43 1.50 -10.35
CA ASP A 61 8.85 0.17 -10.78
C ASP A 61 8.39 -0.17 -12.20
N MET A 62 7.94 0.83 -12.96
CA MET A 62 7.37 0.62 -14.29
C MET A 62 8.32 -0.09 -15.24
N ASP A 63 9.61 0.21 -15.14
CA ASP A 63 10.63 -0.39 -15.98
C ASP A 63 10.86 -1.88 -15.67
N LEU A 64 10.39 -2.35 -14.51
CA LEU A 64 10.52 -3.75 -14.10
C LEU A 64 9.38 -4.63 -14.61
N TYR A 65 8.31 -4.03 -15.09
CA TYR A 65 7.14 -4.80 -15.53
C TYR A 65 7.36 -5.38 -16.93
N SER A 66 6.82 -6.58 -17.11
CA SER A 66 6.84 -7.22 -18.43
C SER A 66 5.88 -6.49 -19.37
N ASP A 67 6.05 -6.75 -20.67
CA ASP A 67 5.16 -6.20 -21.67
C ASP A 67 3.71 -6.62 -21.44
N GLU A 68 3.54 -7.88 -21.02
CA GLU A 68 2.22 -8.42 -20.70
C GLU A 68 1.60 -7.71 -19.50
N GLN A 69 2.40 -7.42 -18.49
CA GLN A 69 1.94 -6.69 -17.31
C GLN A 69 1.54 -5.27 -17.68
N LEU A 70 2.33 -4.59 -18.50
CA LEU A 70 1.99 -3.25 -18.97
C LEU A 70 0.69 -3.26 -19.75
N THR A 71 0.52 -4.22 -20.63
CA THR A 71 -0.71 -4.37 -21.41
C THR A 71 -1.90 -4.62 -20.50
N PHE A 72 -1.73 -5.46 -19.49
CA PHE A 72 -2.78 -5.73 -18.51
C PHE A 72 -3.17 -4.44 -17.76
N LEU A 73 -2.18 -3.71 -17.28
CA LEU A 73 -2.46 -2.46 -16.54
C LEU A 73 -3.14 -1.43 -17.42
N LEU A 74 -2.77 -1.36 -18.70
CA LEU A 74 -3.42 -0.47 -19.65
C LEU A 74 -4.85 -0.87 -19.97
N SER A 75 -5.21 -2.13 -19.76
CA SER A 75 -6.59 -2.59 -19.93
C SER A 75 -7.51 -2.10 -18.83
N LEU A 76 -6.96 -1.66 -17.71
CA LEU A 76 -7.73 -1.19 -16.57
C LEU A 76 -8.04 0.30 -16.72
N PHE A 77 -9.25 0.68 -16.38
CA PHE A 77 -9.65 2.10 -16.43
C PHE A 77 -8.86 2.91 -15.40
N ASP A 78 -8.77 2.40 -14.18
CA ASP A 78 -8.03 3.05 -13.10
C ASP A 78 -7.12 2.01 -12.44
N PRO A 79 -5.90 1.80 -12.98
CA PRO A 79 -5.02 0.75 -12.46
C PRO A 79 -4.66 0.93 -11.00
N VAL A 80 -4.50 2.16 -10.53
CA VAL A 80 -4.16 2.41 -9.13
C VAL A 80 -5.31 1.98 -8.22
N ASP A 81 -6.53 2.40 -8.53
CA ASP A 81 -7.70 2.09 -7.73
C ASP A 81 -7.97 0.58 -7.68
N GLN A 82 -7.92 -0.07 -8.83
CA GLN A 82 -8.22 -1.49 -8.92
C GLN A 82 -7.16 -2.35 -8.23
N LEU A 83 -5.88 -1.97 -8.35
CA LEU A 83 -4.79 -2.69 -7.69
C LEU A 83 -4.80 -2.48 -6.19
N TRP A 84 -5.01 -1.24 -5.75
CA TRP A 84 -5.01 -0.99 -4.31
C TRP A 84 -6.19 -1.66 -3.63
N GLU A 85 -7.32 -1.69 -4.29
CA GLU A 85 -8.50 -2.35 -3.74
C GLU A 85 -8.24 -3.84 -3.52
N PHE A 86 -7.62 -4.50 -4.51
CA PHE A 86 -7.24 -5.90 -4.39
C PHE A 86 -6.17 -6.08 -3.31
N TRP A 87 -5.12 -5.27 -3.36
CA TRP A 87 -4.00 -5.34 -2.44
C TRP A 87 -4.44 -5.06 -0.99
N SER A 88 -5.34 -4.12 -0.79
CA SER A 88 -5.82 -3.79 0.55
C SER A 88 -6.59 -4.95 1.19
N ARG A 89 -7.32 -5.71 0.40
CA ARG A 89 -8.01 -6.91 0.90
C ARG A 89 -7.03 -7.98 1.36
N GLU A 90 -5.97 -8.17 0.59
CA GLU A 90 -4.90 -9.09 0.96
C GLU A 90 -4.19 -8.64 2.22
N GLN A 91 -3.90 -7.36 2.31
CA GLN A 91 -3.21 -6.78 3.45
C GLN A 91 -4.06 -6.76 4.71
N GLU A 92 -5.35 -6.67 4.56
CA GLU A 92 -6.25 -6.67 5.70
C GLU A 92 -6.17 -8.00 6.44
N ALA A 93 -6.13 -9.11 5.71
CA ALA A 93 -5.95 -10.43 6.29
C ALA A 93 -4.60 -10.54 6.99
N ASP A 94 -3.54 -10.07 6.33
CA ASP A 94 -2.20 -10.08 6.89
C ASP A 94 -2.11 -9.21 8.14
N ARG A 95 -2.74 -8.05 8.12
CA ARG A 95 -2.73 -7.15 9.28
C ARG A 95 -3.42 -7.75 10.49
N THR A 96 -4.51 -8.47 10.27
CA THR A 96 -5.21 -9.13 11.35
C THR A 96 -4.32 -10.19 12.00
N GLU A 97 -3.65 -10.98 11.17
CA GLU A 97 -2.72 -11.99 11.64
C GLU A 97 -1.54 -11.36 12.37
N GLN A 98 -0.96 -10.30 11.81
CA GLN A 98 0.14 -9.58 12.42
C GLN A 98 -0.26 -8.97 13.77
N MET A 99 -1.46 -8.43 13.84
CA MET A 99 -1.95 -7.85 15.09
C MET A 99 -2.11 -8.92 16.18
N THR A 100 -2.63 -10.08 15.79
CA THR A 100 -2.77 -11.20 16.73
C THR A 100 -1.40 -11.65 17.24
N CYS A 101 -0.43 -11.76 16.33
CA CYS A 101 0.94 -12.11 16.71
C CYS A 101 1.55 -11.06 17.64
N ALA A 102 1.32 -9.78 17.32
CA ALA A 102 1.83 -8.69 18.16
C ALA A 102 1.21 -8.71 19.56
N MET A 103 -0.09 -8.96 19.64
CA MET A 103 -0.76 -9.06 20.93
C MET A 103 -0.21 -10.21 21.76
N ASN A 104 -0.01 -11.37 21.14
CA ASN A 104 0.56 -12.53 21.81
C ASN A 104 1.98 -12.27 22.30
N ALA A 105 2.78 -11.62 21.47
CA ALA A 105 4.15 -11.27 21.82
C ALA A 105 4.20 -10.28 22.97
N LEU A 106 3.38 -9.26 22.92
CA LEU A 106 3.31 -8.25 23.97
C LEU A 106 2.84 -8.87 25.30
N GLN A 107 1.81 -9.71 25.24
CA GLN A 107 1.29 -10.39 26.41
C GLN A 107 2.37 -11.25 27.06
N LYS A 108 3.11 -11.99 26.26
CA LYS A 108 4.20 -12.83 26.75
C LYS A 108 5.28 -12.00 27.41
N GLU A 109 5.64 -10.89 26.79
CA GLU A 109 6.66 -9.98 27.33
C GLU A 109 6.24 -9.42 28.68
N ILE A 110 4.99 -9.02 28.79
CA ILE A 110 4.45 -8.50 30.06
C ILE A 110 4.46 -9.58 31.14
N GLN A 111 4.05 -10.80 30.81
CA GLN A 111 4.04 -11.91 31.75
C GLN A 111 5.44 -12.28 32.21
N GLU A 112 6.42 -12.27 31.30
CA GLU A 112 7.82 -12.53 31.66
C GLU A 112 8.38 -11.42 32.53
N GLY A 113 8.02 -10.18 32.22
CA GLY A 113 8.40 -9.05 33.04
C GLY A 113 7.83 -9.15 34.46
N GLN A 114 6.57 -9.52 34.56
CA GLN A 114 5.93 -9.72 35.87
C GLN A 114 6.57 -10.86 36.62
N LYS A 115 6.92 -11.93 35.93
CA LYS A 115 7.58 -13.07 36.56
C LYS A 115 8.92 -12.68 37.14
N LEU A 116 9.67 -11.85 36.41
CA LEU A 116 10.96 -11.38 36.87
C LEU A 116 10.81 -10.42 38.02
N GLU A 117 9.77 -9.61 38.02
CA GLU A 117 9.55 -8.63 39.05
C GLU A 117 8.97 -9.21 40.32
N THR A 118 8.18 -10.27 40.21
CA THR A 118 7.50 -10.86 41.34
C THR A 118 8.41 -11.19 42.52
N PRO A 119 9.56 -11.84 42.29
CA PRO A 119 10.46 -12.09 43.41
C PRO A 119 10.95 -10.81 44.08
N ASN A 120 11.23 -9.80 43.29
CA ASN A 120 11.69 -8.53 43.80
C ASN A 120 10.58 -7.80 44.52
N GLN A 121 9.39 -7.96 43.96
CA GLN A 121 8.29 -7.25 44.51
C GLN A 121 7.63 -7.91 45.65
N GLY A 122 8.00 -9.12 45.90
CA GLY A 122 7.52 -9.76 47.09
C GLY A 122 7.56 -8.79 48.22
N GLY A 123 8.48 -7.92 48.12
CA GLY A 123 8.55 -6.84 49.05
C GLY A 123 7.85 -5.62 48.57
N MET A 124 7.82 -5.48 47.37
CA MET A 124 7.41 -4.22 46.91
C MET A 124 6.07 -4.05 46.55
N THR A 125 5.54 -4.55 46.22
CA THR A 125 4.64 -4.41 45.80
C THR A 125 3.94 -3.57 45.47
N MET A 126 4.30 -3.32 45.25
CA MET A 126 4.03 -2.53 44.80
C MET A 126 3.12 -2.18 44.79
N LYS A 127 2.86 -2.13 45.20
CA LYS A 127 2.22 -1.66 45.34
C LYS A 127 1.86 -1.04 45.11
#